data_0c782f3a216e83fd695b231b4e6d60fb
#
_entry.id   0c782f3a216e83fd695b231b4e6d60fb
#
_cell.length_a   1.000
_cell.length_b   1.000
_cell.length_c   1.000
_cell.angle_alpha   90.00
_cell.angle_beta   90.00
_cell.angle_gamma   90.00
#
_symmetry.space_group_name_H-M   'P 1'
#
loop_
_entity.id
_entity.type
_entity.pdbx_description
1 polymer ?
#
loop_
_entity_poly.entity_id
_entity_poly.type
_entity_poly.pdbx_seq_one_letter_code
_entity_poly.pdbx_strand_id
1 'polypeptide(L)'
;MPNFASTPAPVHTLWDTPDMATQRLPGVWWVTTPSHGGFVLSDERQAAMPEALRLDSIYYEEDVNWSLVVIGFEAEFAKLKDQNFDIERDLAHQTARHWRPCQYGAFTGEVITPSDSYVLKKVEILEASIGEIGVRSASGDWADWVPKGKVGVTGQRIAGCDHLGFVRYEGPDFTGLCDAARYDSTRPVNTFAALGVELLPSP
;
A
#
# COMPACT_ATOMS: atom_id res chain seq x y z
N MET A 1 -21.77 -18.95 -15.76
CA MET A 1 -20.98 -18.50 -14.60
C MET A 1 -21.00 -19.60 -13.56
N PRO A 2 -19.91 -19.88 -12.85
CA PRO A 2 -19.94 -20.83 -11.75
C PRO A 2 -20.96 -20.36 -10.71
N ASN A 3 -21.71 -21.30 -10.14
CA ASN A 3 -22.69 -21.02 -9.10
C ASN A 3 -21.98 -21.28 -7.74
N PHE A 4 -21.51 -20.22 -7.09
CA PHE A 4 -20.82 -20.32 -5.82
C PHE A 4 -21.80 -20.55 -4.67
N ALA A 5 -21.43 -21.39 -3.70
CA ALA A 5 -22.21 -21.60 -2.52
C ALA A 5 -22.13 -20.41 -1.55
N SER A 6 -23.22 -20.12 -0.85
CA SER A 6 -23.19 -19.25 0.31
C SER A 6 -22.40 -19.93 1.44
N THR A 7 -21.54 -19.20 2.10
CA THR A 7 -20.74 -19.71 3.23
C THR A 7 -21.15 -19.04 4.54
N PRO A 8 -20.92 -19.68 5.70
CA PRO A 8 -21.13 -19.00 6.98
C PRO A 8 -20.24 -17.76 7.12
N ALA A 9 -20.69 -16.78 7.91
CA ALA A 9 -19.89 -15.62 8.23
C ALA A 9 -18.58 -16.02 8.93
N PRO A 10 -17.45 -15.37 8.58
CA PRO A 10 -16.20 -15.57 9.29
C PRO A 10 -16.34 -15.19 10.77
N VAL A 11 -15.99 -16.08 11.67
CA VAL A 11 -16.00 -15.83 13.13
C VAL A 11 -14.63 -15.37 13.65
N HIS A 12 -13.58 -15.65 12.89
CA HIS A 12 -12.21 -15.19 13.14
C HIS A 12 -11.54 -14.85 11.82
N THR A 13 -10.72 -13.82 11.82
CA THR A 13 -9.91 -13.39 10.68
C THR A 13 -8.46 -13.17 11.11
N LEU A 14 -7.57 -12.89 10.17
CA LEU A 14 -6.19 -12.48 10.50
C LEU A 14 -6.14 -11.10 11.21
N TRP A 15 -7.23 -10.31 11.14
CA TRP A 15 -7.35 -9.00 11.76
C TRP A 15 -8.02 -9.01 13.14
N ASP A 16 -8.52 -10.16 13.59
CA ASP A 16 -9.23 -10.43 14.84
C ASP A 16 -10.67 -10.95 14.60
N THR A 17 -11.47 -10.99 15.66
CA THR A 17 -12.90 -11.31 15.60
C THR A 17 -13.67 -10.15 14.97
N PRO A 18 -14.45 -10.39 13.89
CA PRO A 18 -15.22 -9.32 13.27
C PRO A 18 -16.29 -8.73 14.19
N ASP A 19 -16.39 -7.40 14.22
CA ASP A 19 -17.53 -6.67 14.79
C ASP A 19 -18.74 -6.76 13.86
N MET A 20 -18.47 -6.80 12.55
CA MET A 20 -19.49 -6.93 11.53
C MET A 20 -18.98 -7.80 10.37
N ALA A 21 -19.87 -8.63 9.84
CA ALA A 21 -19.62 -9.43 8.64
C ALA A 21 -20.85 -9.36 7.71
N THR A 22 -20.67 -8.87 6.50
CA THR A 22 -21.72 -8.73 5.49
C THR A 22 -21.34 -9.53 4.26
N GLN A 23 -22.20 -10.49 3.85
CA GLN A 23 -21.99 -11.22 2.61
C GLN A 23 -22.33 -10.34 1.40
N ARG A 24 -21.33 -9.98 0.62
CA ARG A 24 -21.47 -9.15 -0.58
C ARG A 24 -21.85 -9.98 -1.81
N LEU A 25 -21.24 -11.16 -1.94
CA LEU A 25 -21.57 -12.20 -2.92
C LEU A 25 -21.50 -13.57 -2.23
N PRO A 26 -22.11 -14.63 -2.77
CA PRO A 26 -21.92 -15.97 -2.23
C PRO A 26 -20.43 -16.29 -2.08
N GLY A 27 -19.95 -16.58 -0.85
CA GLY A 27 -18.54 -16.83 -0.56
C GLY A 27 -17.62 -15.60 -0.56
N VAL A 28 -18.15 -14.37 -0.63
CA VAL A 28 -17.39 -13.11 -0.52
C VAL A 28 -17.98 -12.30 0.65
N TRP A 29 -17.20 -12.16 1.71
CA TRP A 29 -17.60 -11.45 2.91
C TRP A 29 -16.81 -10.15 3.06
N TRP A 30 -17.50 -9.04 3.34
CA TRP A 30 -16.89 -7.84 3.87
C TRP A 30 -16.93 -7.91 5.38
N VAL A 31 -15.79 -7.74 6.03
CA VAL A 31 -15.66 -7.78 7.49
C VAL A 31 -15.01 -6.51 8.00
N THR A 32 -15.39 -6.10 9.22
CA THR A 32 -14.72 -5.03 9.97
C THR A 32 -14.39 -5.52 11.37
N THR A 33 -13.23 -5.12 11.86
CA THR A 33 -12.76 -5.33 13.23
C THR A 33 -12.39 -3.97 13.83
N PRO A 34 -12.07 -3.86 15.14
CA PRO A 34 -11.71 -2.58 15.74
C PRO A 34 -10.51 -1.88 15.09
N SER A 35 -9.63 -2.60 14.40
CA SER A 35 -8.38 -2.05 13.83
C SER A 35 -8.31 -2.11 12.31
N HIS A 36 -8.96 -3.08 11.67
CA HIS A 36 -8.87 -3.35 10.23
C HIS A 36 -10.16 -3.93 9.68
N GLY A 37 -10.22 -4.02 8.35
CA GLY A 37 -11.31 -4.66 7.64
C GLY A 37 -10.90 -5.13 6.24
N GLY A 38 -11.88 -5.59 5.47
CA GLY A 38 -11.66 -6.00 4.09
C GLY A 38 -12.52 -7.18 3.66
N PHE A 39 -12.20 -7.71 2.49
CA PHE A 39 -12.85 -8.91 1.99
C PHE A 39 -12.18 -10.18 2.50
N VAL A 40 -13.03 -11.15 2.86
CA VAL A 40 -12.64 -12.55 3.15
C VAL A 40 -13.33 -13.43 2.11
N LEU A 41 -12.56 -14.17 1.35
CA LEU A 41 -13.05 -15.05 0.30
C LEU A 41 -13.15 -16.50 0.81
N SER A 42 -14.14 -17.24 0.31
CA SER A 42 -14.09 -18.71 0.42
C SER A 42 -12.96 -19.28 -0.46
N ASP A 43 -12.55 -20.52 -0.18
CA ASP A 43 -11.53 -21.20 -1.01
C ASP A 43 -11.95 -21.27 -2.48
N GLU A 44 -13.24 -21.52 -2.75
CA GLU A 44 -13.78 -21.54 -4.11
C GLU A 44 -13.67 -20.16 -4.80
N ARG A 45 -13.95 -19.08 -4.06
CA ARG A 45 -13.82 -17.72 -4.57
C ARG A 45 -12.36 -17.33 -4.78
N GLN A 46 -11.49 -17.71 -3.85
CA GLN A 46 -10.05 -17.49 -3.99
C GLN A 46 -9.49 -18.21 -5.22
N ALA A 47 -9.91 -19.46 -5.45
CA ALA A 47 -9.51 -20.22 -6.64
C ALA A 47 -10.05 -19.60 -7.94
N ALA A 48 -11.23 -18.94 -7.89
CA ALA A 48 -11.86 -18.31 -9.03
C ALA A 48 -11.40 -16.86 -9.30
N MET A 49 -10.61 -16.26 -8.40
CA MET A 49 -9.99 -14.96 -8.66
C MET A 49 -9.13 -15.01 -9.92
N PRO A 50 -9.23 -14.00 -10.82
CA PRO A 50 -8.29 -13.89 -11.93
C PRO A 50 -6.85 -13.98 -11.44
N GLU A 51 -6.02 -14.77 -12.10
CA GLU A 51 -4.66 -15.06 -11.66
C GLU A 51 -3.84 -13.78 -11.39
N ALA A 52 -3.96 -12.78 -12.27
CA ALA A 52 -3.28 -11.51 -12.12
C ALA A 52 -3.68 -10.71 -10.87
N LEU A 53 -4.91 -10.88 -10.37
CA LEU A 53 -5.46 -10.15 -9.21
C LEU A 53 -5.42 -10.96 -7.92
N ARG A 54 -5.10 -12.28 -8.02
CA ARG A 54 -5.13 -13.20 -6.90
C ARG A 54 -3.92 -13.02 -5.98
N LEU A 55 -4.20 -12.90 -4.68
CA LEU A 55 -3.17 -12.93 -3.64
C LEU A 55 -2.93 -14.37 -3.15
N ASP A 56 -1.81 -14.60 -2.46
CA ASP A 56 -1.53 -15.86 -1.75
C ASP A 56 -2.33 -16.01 -0.45
N SER A 57 -3.40 -15.23 -0.30
CA SER A 57 -4.25 -15.14 0.89
C SER A 57 -5.70 -14.97 0.49
N ILE A 58 -6.62 -15.50 1.29
CA ILE A 58 -8.06 -15.26 1.15
C ILE A 58 -8.49 -13.89 1.68
N TYR A 59 -7.57 -13.14 2.29
CA TYR A 59 -7.82 -11.85 2.93
C TYR A 59 -7.34 -10.70 2.06
N TYR A 60 -8.25 -9.77 1.75
CA TYR A 60 -8.03 -8.59 0.92
C TYR A 60 -8.37 -7.35 1.73
N GLU A 61 -7.37 -6.74 2.33
CA GLU A 61 -7.52 -5.64 3.28
C GLU A 61 -8.16 -4.37 2.68
N GLU A 62 -8.70 -3.52 3.51
CA GLU A 62 -9.56 -2.38 3.16
C GLU A 62 -8.85 -1.20 2.51
N ASP A 63 -7.53 -1.03 2.73
CA ASP A 63 -6.82 0.15 2.20
C ASP A 63 -6.60 0.05 0.68
N VAL A 64 -6.18 -1.14 0.20
CA VAL A 64 -5.79 -1.33 -1.19
C VAL A 64 -6.35 -2.60 -1.80
N ASN A 65 -6.19 -3.77 -1.13
CA ASN A 65 -6.43 -5.07 -1.76
C ASN A 65 -7.91 -5.36 -2.03
N TRP A 66 -8.83 -4.71 -1.31
CA TRP A 66 -10.26 -4.79 -1.57
C TRP A 66 -10.61 -4.53 -3.04
N SER A 67 -9.86 -3.62 -3.67
CA SER A 67 -10.05 -3.23 -5.07
C SER A 67 -9.89 -4.39 -6.04
N LEU A 68 -8.97 -5.31 -5.75
CA LEU A 68 -8.73 -6.50 -6.56
C LEU A 68 -9.93 -7.43 -6.58
N VAL A 69 -10.67 -7.54 -5.45
CA VAL A 69 -11.89 -8.37 -5.34
C VAL A 69 -13.03 -7.76 -6.15
N VAL A 70 -13.23 -6.44 -6.03
CA VAL A 70 -14.27 -5.73 -6.77
C VAL A 70 -14.02 -5.86 -8.27
N ILE A 71 -12.81 -5.66 -8.75
CA ILE A 71 -12.43 -5.81 -10.16
C ILE A 71 -12.56 -7.27 -10.61
N GLY A 72 -12.08 -8.22 -9.81
CA GLY A 72 -12.08 -9.65 -10.13
C GLY A 72 -13.49 -10.24 -10.30
N PHE A 73 -14.46 -9.70 -9.56
CA PHE A 73 -15.88 -10.13 -9.62
C PHE A 73 -16.83 -9.02 -10.08
N GLU A 74 -16.34 -8.02 -10.80
CA GLU A 74 -17.09 -6.83 -11.24
C GLU A 74 -18.43 -7.18 -11.87
N ALA A 75 -18.46 -8.15 -12.79
CA ALA A 75 -19.68 -8.57 -13.47
C ALA A 75 -20.73 -9.20 -12.52
N GLU A 76 -20.32 -9.70 -11.36
CA GLU A 76 -21.24 -10.22 -10.34
C GLU A 76 -21.74 -9.11 -9.42
N PHE A 77 -20.85 -8.21 -8.98
CA PHE A 77 -21.22 -7.02 -8.20
C PHE A 77 -22.21 -6.13 -8.95
N ALA A 78 -22.01 -5.91 -10.25
CA ALA A 78 -22.92 -5.13 -11.10
C ALA A 78 -24.38 -5.67 -11.13
N LYS A 79 -24.57 -6.98 -10.90
CA LYS A 79 -25.90 -7.60 -10.86
C LYS A 79 -26.67 -7.34 -9.57
N LEU A 80 -25.98 -6.93 -8.51
CA LEU A 80 -26.62 -6.60 -7.22
C LEU A 80 -27.48 -5.33 -7.32
N LYS A 81 -27.30 -4.52 -8.37
CA LYS A 81 -28.01 -3.24 -8.59
C LYS A 81 -27.85 -2.26 -7.41
N ASP A 82 -26.71 -2.31 -6.74
CA ASP A 82 -26.33 -1.33 -5.72
C ASP A 82 -26.19 0.05 -6.39
N GLN A 83 -26.86 1.06 -5.85
CA GLN A 83 -26.85 2.42 -6.41
C GLN A 83 -25.45 3.05 -6.40
N ASN A 84 -24.57 2.61 -5.52
CA ASN A 84 -23.22 3.12 -5.39
C ASN A 84 -22.16 2.29 -6.12
N PHE A 85 -22.55 1.20 -6.79
CA PHE A 85 -21.60 0.28 -7.39
C PHE A 85 -20.71 0.94 -8.45
N ASP A 86 -21.23 1.86 -9.26
CA ASP A 86 -20.41 2.56 -10.27
C ASP A 86 -19.28 3.37 -9.61
N ILE A 87 -19.56 3.99 -8.46
CA ILE A 87 -18.55 4.74 -7.69
C ILE A 87 -17.54 3.76 -7.08
N GLU A 88 -17.99 2.66 -6.47
CA GLU A 88 -17.14 1.63 -5.90
C GLU A 88 -16.22 1.00 -6.95
N ARG A 89 -16.77 0.68 -8.13
CA ARG A 89 -16.00 0.16 -9.27
C ARG A 89 -14.91 1.13 -9.73
N ASP A 90 -15.29 2.38 -9.99
CA ASP A 90 -14.35 3.39 -10.48
C ASP A 90 -13.24 3.65 -9.46
N LEU A 91 -13.58 3.67 -8.17
CA LEU A 91 -12.61 3.78 -7.09
C LEU A 91 -11.70 2.54 -7.02
N ALA A 92 -12.24 1.33 -7.22
CA ALA A 92 -11.46 0.11 -7.22
C ALA A 92 -10.42 0.11 -8.36
N HIS A 93 -10.84 0.49 -9.58
CA HIS A 93 -9.91 0.62 -10.71
C HIS A 93 -8.82 1.66 -10.46
N GLN A 94 -9.16 2.83 -9.92
CA GLN A 94 -8.17 3.86 -9.55
C GLN A 94 -7.22 3.35 -8.48
N THR A 95 -7.73 2.73 -7.42
CA THR A 95 -6.93 2.19 -6.32
C THR A 95 -5.95 1.12 -6.83
N ALA A 96 -6.43 0.14 -7.59
CA ALA A 96 -5.57 -0.90 -8.14
C ALA A 96 -4.51 -0.34 -9.10
N ARG A 97 -4.87 0.60 -9.98
CA ARG A 97 -3.94 1.26 -10.90
C ARG A 97 -2.81 1.98 -10.18
N HIS A 98 -3.14 2.68 -9.09
CA HIS A 98 -2.14 3.44 -8.33
C HIS A 98 -1.29 2.57 -7.40
N TRP A 99 -1.87 1.55 -6.76
CA TRP A 99 -1.25 0.83 -5.65
C TRP A 99 -0.89 -0.63 -5.97
N ARG A 100 -1.45 -1.20 -7.05
CA ARG A 100 -1.16 -2.55 -7.56
C ARG A 100 -0.93 -2.53 -9.08
N PRO A 101 -0.06 -1.63 -9.59
CA PRO A 101 0.05 -1.36 -11.03
C PRO A 101 0.44 -2.60 -11.85
N CYS A 102 1.31 -3.46 -11.32
CA CYS A 102 1.72 -4.68 -12.01
C CYS A 102 0.55 -5.66 -12.17
N GLN A 103 -0.24 -5.86 -11.11
CA GLN A 103 -1.42 -6.73 -11.13
C GLN A 103 -2.52 -6.15 -12.02
N TYR A 104 -2.78 -4.84 -11.89
CA TYR A 104 -3.76 -4.14 -12.69
C TYR A 104 -3.41 -4.18 -14.19
N GLY A 105 -2.17 -3.87 -14.55
CA GLY A 105 -1.70 -3.93 -15.94
C GLY A 105 -1.75 -5.35 -16.51
N ALA A 106 -1.34 -6.36 -15.72
CA ALA A 106 -1.43 -7.76 -16.13
C ALA A 106 -2.89 -8.23 -16.36
N PHE A 107 -3.85 -7.70 -15.61
CA PHE A 107 -5.27 -8.03 -15.75
C PHE A 107 -5.92 -7.31 -16.92
N THR A 108 -5.67 -6.00 -17.07
CA THR A 108 -6.34 -5.16 -18.08
C THR A 108 -5.63 -5.19 -19.44
N GLY A 109 -4.35 -5.57 -19.48
CA GLY A 109 -3.48 -5.41 -20.66
C GLY A 109 -2.95 -3.99 -20.84
N GLU A 110 -3.22 -3.07 -19.91
CA GLU A 110 -2.72 -1.70 -19.97
C GLU A 110 -1.25 -1.63 -19.55
N VAL A 111 -0.49 -0.76 -20.22
CA VAL A 111 0.87 -0.40 -19.80
C VAL A 111 0.75 0.75 -18.80
N ILE A 112 0.99 0.46 -17.53
CA ILE A 112 0.97 1.48 -16.46
C ILE A 112 2.36 2.09 -16.34
N THR A 113 2.43 3.42 -16.34
CA THR A 113 3.68 4.18 -16.25
C THR A 113 3.81 4.91 -14.90
N PRO A 114 5.00 5.44 -14.55
CA PRO A 114 5.17 6.24 -13.33
C PRO A 114 4.24 7.47 -13.24
N SER A 115 3.77 8.01 -14.37
CA SER A 115 2.76 9.08 -14.36
C SER A 115 1.36 8.61 -13.95
N ASP A 116 1.10 7.31 -14.06
CA ASP A 116 -0.21 6.69 -13.80
C ASP A 116 -0.30 6.03 -12.43
N SER A 117 0.81 5.86 -11.73
CA SER A 117 0.86 5.09 -10.47
C SER A 117 1.76 5.73 -9.42
N TYR A 118 1.23 5.91 -8.22
CA TYR A 118 2.02 6.36 -7.07
C TYR A 118 3.15 5.39 -6.71
N VAL A 119 2.88 4.08 -6.81
CA VAL A 119 3.88 3.04 -6.55
C VAL A 119 5.00 3.12 -7.57
N LEU A 120 4.71 3.14 -8.88
CA LEU A 120 5.75 3.19 -9.90
C LEU A 120 6.56 4.48 -9.85
N LYS A 121 5.90 5.62 -9.58
CA LYS A 121 6.60 6.90 -9.36
C LYS A 121 7.55 6.83 -8.17
N LYS A 122 7.13 6.19 -7.06
CA LYS A 122 7.97 6.00 -5.88
C LYS A 122 9.15 5.06 -6.19
N VAL A 123 8.90 3.96 -6.90
CA VAL A 123 9.94 3.00 -7.33
C VAL A 123 10.98 3.71 -8.21
N GLU A 124 10.57 4.49 -9.21
CA GLU A 124 11.47 5.26 -10.07
C GLU A 124 12.39 6.20 -9.26
N ILE A 125 11.82 6.92 -8.28
CA ILE A 125 12.58 7.83 -7.41
C ILE A 125 13.56 7.04 -6.54
N LEU A 126 13.13 5.90 -5.99
CA LEU A 126 13.98 5.05 -5.15
C LEU A 126 15.13 4.44 -5.94
N GLU A 127 14.87 3.95 -7.15
CA GLU A 127 15.91 3.39 -8.02
C GLU A 127 16.96 4.46 -8.38
N ALA A 128 16.52 5.70 -8.66
CA ALA A 128 17.42 6.82 -8.89
C ALA A 128 18.23 7.23 -7.64
N SER A 129 17.78 6.83 -6.43
CA SER A 129 18.41 7.17 -5.15
C SER A 129 19.24 6.01 -4.57
N ILE A 130 19.43 4.91 -5.30
CA ILE A 130 20.24 3.77 -4.82
C ILE A 130 21.67 4.24 -4.54
N GLY A 131 22.20 3.87 -3.38
CA GLY A 131 23.52 4.28 -2.90
C GLY A 131 23.53 5.58 -2.08
N GLU A 132 22.47 6.40 -2.13
CA GLU A 132 22.32 7.56 -1.25
C GLU A 132 21.86 7.16 0.15
N ILE A 133 22.06 8.05 1.13
CA ILE A 133 21.53 7.86 2.50
C ILE A 133 20.10 8.37 2.50
N GLY A 134 19.15 7.46 2.57
CA GLY A 134 17.71 7.76 2.68
C GLY A 134 17.29 7.97 4.14
N VAL A 135 16.42 8.96 4.37
CA VAL A 135 15.86 9.22 5.69
C VAL A 135 14.88 8.11 6.06
N ARG A 136 15.07 7.52 7.25
CA ARG A 136 14.18 6.51 7.84
C ARG A 136 13.29 7.08 8.94
N SER A 137 13.82 8.03 9.70
CA SER A 137 13.06 8.75 10.72
C SER A 137 13.45 10.20 10.78
N ALA A 138 12.53 11.04 11.22
CA ALA A 138 12.74 12.46 11.40
C ALA A 138 12.09 12.94 12.71
N SER A 139 12.78 13.84 13.40
CA SER A 139 12.29 14.50 14.61
C SER A 139 12.35 16.01 14.43
N GLY A 140 11.29 16.69 14.80
CA GLY A 140 11.27 18.15 14.83
C GLY A 140 12.05 18.74 16.02
N ASP A 141 12.07 20.05 16.11
CA ASP A 141 12.75 20.82 17.18
C ASP A 141 12.09 20.71 18.56
N TRP A 142 11.07 19.86 18.70
CA TRP A 142 10.52 19.40 19.96
C TRP A 142 11.37 18.34 20.66
N ALA A 143 12.28 17.69 19.92
CA ALA A 143 13.21 16.71 20.49
C ALA A 143 14.46 17.43 21.06
N ASP A 144 14.89 17.07 22.28
CA ASP A 144 15.95 17.76 23.04
C ASP A 144 17.29 17.90 22.29
N TRP A 145 17.56 16.98 21.35
CA TRP A 145 18.79 16.97 20.57
C TRP A 145 18.72 17.77 19.26
N VAL A 146 17.52 18.30 18.91
CA VAL A 146 17.31 19.02 17.65
C VAL A 146 17.21 20.53 17.92
N PRO A 147 18.15 21.33 17.38
CA PRO A 147 18.08 22.79 17.53
C PRO A 147 16.83 23.40 16.89
N LYS A 148 16.39 24.52 17.43
CA LYS A 148 15.23 25.23 16.90
C LYS A 148 15.38 25.59 15.42
N GLY A 149 14.33 25.33 14.61
CA GLY A 149 14.32 25.57 13.18
C GLY A 149 15.04 24.50 12.35
N LYS A 150 15.50 23.42 13.00
CA LYS A 150 16.08 22.25 12.34
C LYS A 150 15.15 21.04 12.43
N VAL A 151 15.44 20.05 11.59
CA VAL A 151 14.91 18.69 11.67
C VAL A 151 16.08 17.75 11.85
N GLY A 152 15.99 16.92 12.89
CA GLY A 152 16.92 15.82 13.11
C GLY A 152 16.49 14.60 12.30
N VAL A 153 17.39 14.03 11.53
CA VAL A 153 17.11 12.88 10.66
C VAL A 153 18.06 11.73 10.96
N THR A 154 17.50 10.51 10.92
CA THR A 154 18.29 9.27 10.94
C THR A 154 18.03 8.52 9.64
N GLY A 155 19.08 7.99 9.03
CA GLY A 155 18.98 7.30 7.75
C GLY A 155 20.02 6.22 7.56
N GLN A 156 19.81 5.42 6.54
CA GLN A 156 20.74 4.38 6.09
C GLN A 156 20.87 4.44 4.57
N ARG A 157 21.91 3.77 4.03
CA ARG A 157 22.09 3.67 2.60
C ARG A 157 20.97 2.88 1.96
N ILE A 158 20.38 3.42 0.89
CA ILE A 158 19.37 2.74 0.08
C ILE A 158 20.08 1.67 -0.75
N ALA A 159 19.77 0.39 -0.49
CA ALA A 159 20.29 -0.75 -1.24
C ALA A 159 19.38 -1.13 -2.42
N GLY A 160 18.12 -0.68 -2.42
CA GLY A 160 17.12 -0.94 -3.44
C GLY A 160 15.70 -0.86 -2.89
N CYS A 161 14.73 -1.23 -3.72
CA CYS A 161 13.34 -1.40 -3.31
C CYS A 161 12.71 -2.62 -4.00
N ASP A 162 11.54 -3.01 -3.54
CA ASP A 162 10.71 -3.99 -4.25
C ASP A 162 9.75 -3.31 -5.24
N HIS A 163 8.93 -4.12 -5.92
CA HIS A 163 7.97 -3.67 -6.92
C HIS A 163 6.80 -2.84 -6.33
N LEU A 164 6.66 -2.78 -5.01
CA LEU A 164 5.69 -1.95 -4.28
C LEU A 164 6.33 -0.70 -3.66
N GLY A 165 7.63 -0.49 -3.87
CA GLY A 165 8.37 0.64 -3.33
C GLY A 165 8.69 0.52 -1.84
N PHE A 166 8.76 -0.71 -1.29
CA PHE A 166 9.32 -0.94 0.03
C PHE A 166 10.85 -0.92 -0.05
N VAL A 167 11.45 0.01 0.70
CA VAL A 167 12.89 0.27 0.64
C VAL A 167 13.65 -0.80 1.41
N ARG A 168 14.70 -1.30 0.80
CA ARG A 168 15.73 -2.09 1.47
C ARG A 168 16.92 -1.20 1.78
N TYR A 169 17.28 -1.14 3.04
CA TYR A 169 18.41 -0.38 3.53
C TYR A 169 19.58 -1.29 3.89
N GLU A 170 20.81 -0.74 3.90
CA GLU A 170 22.02 -1.44 4.29
C GLU A 170 23.03 -0.52 4.99
N GLY A 171 23.98 -1.14 5.70
CA GLY A 171 25.05 -0.44 6.38
C GLY A 171 24.64 0.19 7.72
N PRO A 172 25.49 1.06 8.29
CA PRO A 172 25.25 1.71 9.56
C PRO A 172 24.17 2.79 9.47
N ASP A 173 23.62 3.15 10.63
CA ASP A 173 22.80 4.34 10.78
C ASP A 173 23.66 5.61 10.75
N PHE A 174 23.17 6.62 10.07
CA PHE A 174 23.70 7.98 10.05
C PHE A 174 22.68 8.91 10.69
N THR A 175 23.17 9.85 11.51
CA THR A 175 22.32 10.86 12.15
C THR A 175 22.84 12.24 11.77
N GLY A 176 21.93 13.19 11.55
CA GLY A 176 22.32 14.55 11.22
C GLY A 176 21.16 15.54 11.32
N LEU A 177 21.44 16.77 10.96
CA LEU A 177 20.52 17.90 11.04
C LEU A 177 20.35 18.51 9.64
N CYS A 178 19.14 18.90 9.31
CA CYS A 178 18.87 19.74 8.13
C CYS A 178 17.97 20.92 8.53
N ASP A 179 17.89 21.93 7.65
CA ASP A 179 16.96 23.03 7.85
C ASP A 179 15.52 22.55 7.71
N ALA A 180 14.64 22.95 8.63
CA ALA A 180 13.24 22.55 8.61
C ALA A 180 12.53 22.94 7.30
N ALA A 181 12.92 24.04 6.68
CA ALA A 181 12.36 24.47 5.39
C ALA A 181 12.72 23.55 4.20
N ARG A 182 13.73 22.71 4.33
CA ARG A 182 14.16 21.75 3.29
C ARG A 182 13.49 20.38 3.43
N TYR A 183 13.01 20.04 4.63
CA TYR A 183 12.38 18.77 4.90
C TYR A 183 10.92 18.78 4.47
N ASP A 184 10.53 17.84 3.64
CA ASP A 184 9.15 17.67 3.17
C ASP A 184 8.72 16.22 3.40
N SER A 185 7.86 16.01 4.39
CA SER A 185 7.35 14.68 4.74
C SER A 185 6.44 14.06 3.68
N THR A 186 5.99 14.85 2.70
CA THR A 186 5.13 14.36 1.61
C THR A 186 5.92 13.78 0.43
N ARG A 187 7.24 14.00 0.41
CA ARG A 187 8.10 13.40 -0.63
C ARG A 187 8.19 11.90 -0.44
N PRO A 188 8.12 11.11 -1.52
CA PRO A 188 8.28 9.67 -1.45
C PRO A 188 9.61 9.23 -0.83
N VAL A 189 10.67 10.03 -1.04
CA VAL A 189 12.01 9.81 -0.52
C VAL A 189 12.66 11.15 -0.19
N ASN A 190 13.20 11.26 1.01
CA ASN A 190 14.11 12.31 1.40
C ASN A 190 15.52 11.71 1.52
N THR A 191 16.51 12.23 0.82
CA THR A 191 17.91 11.80 0.96
C THR A 191 18.73 12.86 1.68
N PHE A 192 19.80 12.43 2.37
CA PHE A 192 20.70 13.34 3.07
C PHE A 192 21.32 14.38 2.15
N ALA A 193 21.68 13.97 0.93
CA ALA A 193 22.24 14.86 -0.08
C ALA A 193 21.22 15.95 -0.49
N ALA A 194 19.97 15.55 -0.80
CA ALA A 194 18.92 16.48 -1.19
C ALA A 194 18.55 17.48 -0.09
N LEU A 195 18.60 17.04 1.18
CA LEU A 195 18.32 17.87 2.35
C LEU A 195 19.52 18.74 2.77
N GLY A 196 20.74 18.45 2.30
CA GLY A 196 21.98 19.07 2.77
C GLY A 196 22.21 18.80 4.25
N VAL A 197 22.08 17.53 4.65
CA VAL A 197 22.20 17.12 6.05
C VAL A 197 23.63 17.32 6.55
N GLU A 198 23.79 18.00 7.68
CA GLU A 198 25.01 18.08 8.45
C GLU A 198 25.08 16.85 9.37
N LEU A 199 26.04 15.95 9.11
CA LEU A 199 26.21 14.73 9.90
C LEU A 199 26.63 15.06 11.33
N LEU A 200 26.02 14.39 12.29
CA LEU A 200 26.46 14.39 13.67
C LEU A 200 27.49 13.26 13.88
N PRO A 201 28.43 13.42 14.82
CA PRO A 201 29.34 12.35 15.22
C PRO A 201 28.54 11.12 15.63
N SER A 202 28.99 9.94 15.20
CA SER A 202 28.41 8.68 15.71
C SER A 202 28.63 8.63 17.23
N PRO A 203 27.63 8.20 18.01
CA PRO A 203 27.77 8.07 19.47
C PRO A 203 28.83 7.04 19.86
#